data_7b531ef24bdf7e5039d2b0d13087b445
#
_entry.id   7b531ef24bdf7e5039d2b0d13087b445
#
_cell.length_a   1.000
_cell.length_b   1.000
_cell.length_c   1.000
_cell.angle_alpha   90.00
_cell.angle_beta   90.00
_cell.angle_gamma   90.00
#
_symmetry.space_group_name_H-M   'P 1'
#
loop_
_entity.id
_entity.type
_entity.pdbx_description
1 polymer ?
#
loop_
_entity_poly.entity_id
_entity_poly.type
_entity_poly.pdbx_seq_one_letter_code
_entity_poly.pdbx_strand_id
1 'polypeptide(L)'
;MNTQYTKWQTQRKCVPDTEELNIMLLIKACSHLNLTYQIYYLAEDAERSGKRFILRVLKGCRISSELRQFIKEHKNTKLERY
;
A
#
# COMPACT_ATOMS: atom_id res chain seq x y z
N MET A 1 -15.80 5.81 -12.15
CA MET A 1 -15.08 6.12 -12.06
C MET A 1 -14.90 6.56 -12.21
N ASN A 2 -14.89 6.63 -12.86
CA ASN A 2 -14.30 7.01 -13.13
C ASN A 2 -13.88 7.46 -13.13
N THR A 3 -14.01 7.37 -13.19
CA THR A 3 -13.22 7.81 -13.30
C THR A 3 -12.90 8.47 -13.73
N GLN A 4 -13.37 9.47 -13.48
CA GLN A 4 -12.58 9.81 -14.15
C GLN A 4 -11.51 10.70 -13.90
N TYR A 5 -11.08 11.09 -12.65
CA TYR A 5 -9.69 11.28 -12.86
C TYR A 5 -9.31 10.32 -13.91
N THR A 6 -8.36 10.66 -14.65
CA THR A 6 -7.93 9.74 -15.63
C THR A 6 -7.29 8.58 -14.91
N LYS A 7 -7.57 7.42 -15.34
CA LYS A 7 -6.94 6.24 -14.82
C LYS A 7 -5.43 6.34 -14.86
N TRP A 8 -4.95 6.96 -15.91
CA TRP A 8 -3.52 7.07 -16.13
C TRP A 8 -2.80 7.78 -15.02
N GLN A 9 -3.32 8.94 -14.63
CA GLN A 9 -2.69 9.73 -13.59
C GLN A 9 -2.72 9.00 -12.26
N THR A 10 -3.83 8.35 -11.97
CA THR A 10 -3.94 7.63 -10.73
C THR A 10 -2.96 6.49 -10.68
N GLN A 11 -2.83 5.76 -11.76
CA GLN A 11 -1.93 4.63 -11.81
C GLN A 11 -0.49 5.05 -11.64
N ARG A 12 -0.12 6.18 -12.23
CA ARG A 12 1.25 6.67 -12.08
C ARG A 12 1.58 7.00 -10.65
N LYS A 13 0.62 7.58 -9.93
CA LYS A 13 0.85 7.96 -8.55
C LYS A 13 0.80 6.78 -7.62
N CYS A 14 0.17 5.70 -8.03
CA CYS A 14 -0.05 4.54 -7.19
C CYS A 14 0.71 3.33 -7.70
N VAL A 15 1.94 3.55 -8.11
CA VAL A 15 2.80 2.47 -8.60
C VAL A 15 3.56 1.88 -7.42
N PRO A 16 3.61 0.56 -7.29
CA PRO A 16 4.41 -0.06 -6.23
C PRO A 16 5.89 0.01 -6.58
N ASP A 17 6.75 -0.13 -5.59
CA ASP A 17 8.19 -0.16 -5.82
C ASP A 17 8.60 -1.43 -6.52
N THR A 18 7.94 -2.53 -6.20
CA THR A 18 8.21 -3.80 -6.85
C THR A 18 6.90 -4.54 -6.99
N GLU A 19 6.70 -5.15 -8.13
CA GLU A 19 5.52 -5.97 -8.35
C GLU A 19 5.93 -7.25 -9.04
N GLU A 20 5.62 -8.37 -8.39
CA GLU A 20 5.89 -9.69 -8.93
C GLU A 20 4.59 -10.45 -9.03
N LEU A 21 4.69 -11.71 -9.44
CA LEU A 21 3.51 -12.52 -9.66
C LEU A 21 2.60 -12.61 -8.44
N ASN A 22 3.20 -12.77 -7.26
CA ASN A 22 2.44 -12.96 -6.02
C ASN A 22 2.59 -11.85 -5.00
N ILE A 23 3.43 -10.87 -5.27
CA ILE A 23 3.79 -9.86 -4.27
C ILE A 23 3.79 -8.48 -4.88
N MET A 24 3.27 -7.53 -4.13
CA MET A 24 3.33 -6.11 -4.46
C MET A 24 3.98 -5.42 -3.27
N LEU A 25 5.11 -4.75 -3.50
CA LEU A 25 5.92 -4.15 -2.43
C LEU A 25 5.93 -2.65 -2.55
N LEU A 26 5.67 -1.97 -1.44
CA LEU A 26 5.78 -0.53 -1.34
C LEU A 26 6.69 -0.19 -0.16
N ILE A 27 7.73 0.61 -0.42
CA ILE A 27 8.71 0.98 0.61
C ILE A 27 8.53 2.44 0.96
N LYS A 28 8.42 2.72 2.26
CA LYS A 28 8.27 4.10 2.74
C LYS A 28 9.35 4.40 3.77
N ALA A 29 10.26 5.30 3.42
CA ALA A 29 11.35 5.70 4.30
C ALA A 29 10.98 7.02 4.99
N CYS A 30 10.09 6.96 5.94
CA CYS A 30 9.61 8.14 6.65
C CYS A 30 9.46 7.82 8.12
N SER A 31 9.39 8.87 8.95
CA SER A 31 9.28 8.68 10.40
C SER A 31 7.84 8.51 10.85
N HIS A 32 6.89 8.85 10.00
CA HIS A 32 5.47 8.78 10.35
C HIS A 32 4.70 8.46 9.07
N LEU A 33 3.79 7.51 9.16
CA LEU A 33 3.04 7.09 7.99
C LEU A 33 1.56 6.97 8.33
N ASN A 34 0.75 7.68 7.56
CA ASN A 34 -0.70 7.60 7.66
C ASN A 34 -1.23 6.73 6.53
N LEU A 35 -2.50 6.38 6.63
CA LEU A 35 -3.17 5.72 5.53
C LEU A 35 -3.34 6.73 4.41
N THR A 36 -2.69 6.46 3.28
CA THR A 36 -2.75 7.33 2.12
C THR A 36 -3.56 6.65 1.03
N TYR A 37 -3.94 7.45 0.03
CA TYR A 37 -4.66 6.90 -1.11
C TYR A 37 -3.82 5.85 -1.83
N GLN A 38 -2.51 6.09 -1.93
CA GLN A 38 -1.61 5.14 -2.56
C GLN A 38 -1.66 3.77 -1.87
N ILE A 39 -1.57 3.79 -0.54
CA ILE A 39 -1.59 2.54 0.23
C ILE A 39 -2.93 1.85 0.06
N TYR A 40 -4.01 2.61 0.18
CA TYR A 40 -5.34 2.06 0.02
C TYR A 40 -5.51 1.43 -1.36
N TYR A 41 -5.13 2.17 -2.39
CA TYR A 41 -5.30 1.71 -3.77
C TYR A 41 -4.50 0.44 -4.04
N LEU A 42 -3.24 0.43 -3.61
CA LEU A 42 -2.38 -0.72 -3.86
C LEU A 42 -2.84 -1.96 -3.10
N ALA A 43 -3.32 -1.78 -1.88
CA ALA A 43 -3.84 -2.90 -1.12
C ALA A 43 -5.07 -3.50 -1.78
N GLU A 44 -5.96 -2.65 -2.26
CA GLU A 44 -7.16 -3.11 -2.96
C GLU A 44 -6.80 -3.80 -4.26
N ASP A 45 -5.85 -3.23 -5.00
CA ASP A 45 -5.42 -3.79 -6.26
C ASP A 45 -4.77 -5.15 -6.06
N ALA A 46 -3.94 -5.26 -5.03
CA ALA A 46 -3.30 -6.53 -4.71
C ALA A 46 -4.33 -7.59 -4.37
N GLU A 47 -5.34 -7.20 -3.60
CA GLU A 47 -6.39 -8.14 -3.22
C GLU A 47 -7.15 -8.64 -4.45
N ARG A 48 -7.49 -7.74 -5.35
CA ARG A 48 -8.18 -8.12 -6.58
C ARG A 48 -7.33 -9.03 -7.46
N SER A 49 -6.02 -8.86 -7.41
CA SER A 49 -5.10 -9.63 -8.24
C SER A 49 -4.61 -10.90 -7.56
N GLY A 50 -5.05 -11.16 -6.33
CA GLY A 50 -4.61 -12.33 -5.59
C GLY A 50 -3.18 -12.23 -5.11
N LYS A 51 -2.66 -11.02 -4.94
CA LYS A 51 -1.29 -10.80 -4.49
C LYS A 51 -1.26 -10.39 -3.04
N ARG A 52 -0.11 -10.56 -2.40
CA ARG A 52 0.14 -9.99 -1.09
C ARG A 52 0.67 -8.58 -1.26
N PHE A 53 0.18 -7.69 -0.44
CA PHE A 53 0.68 -6.32 -0.42
C PHE A 53 1.59 -6.17 0.80
N ILE A 54 2.86 -5.89 0.56
CA ILE A 54 3.83 -5.72 1.63
C ILE A 54 4.21 -4.26 1.73
N LEU A 55 3.92 -3.66 2.88
CA LEU A 55 4.28 -2.29 3.16
C LEU A 55 5.51 -2.31 4.05
N ARG A 56 6.65 -1.90 3.50
CA ARG A 56 7.93 -1.93 4.22
C ARG A 56 8.29 -0.55 4.69
N VAL A 57 8.54 -0.42 5.99
CA VAL A 57 8.82 0.88 6.60
C VAL A 57 10.06 0.78 7.48
N LEU A 58 10.62 1.94 7.81
CA LEU A 58 11.75 1.99 8.74
C LEU A 58 11.32 1.52 10.12
N LYS A 59 12.27 0.97 10.88
CA LYS A 59 12.00 0.46 12.22
C LYS A 59 11.33 1.49 13.11
N GLY A 60 11.80 2.72 13.05
CA GLY A 60 11.29 3.78 13.91
C GLY A 60 10.05 4.48 13.37
N CYS A 61 9.51 4.04 12.26
CA CYS A 61 8.37 4.70 11.67
C CYS A 61 7.13 4.51 12.53
N ARG A 62 6.44 5.63 12.79
CA ARG A 62 5.19 5.60 13.53
C ARG A 62 4.04 5.37 12.55
N ILE A 63 3.21 4.40 12.86
CA ILE A 63 2.07 4.06 12.02
C ILE A 63 0.82 4.62 12.68
N SER A 64 0.02 5.38 11.93
CA SER A 64 -1.21 5.94 12.47
C SER A 64 -2.17 4.82 12.84
N SER A 65 -3.08 5.11 13.77
CA SER A 65 -4.06 4.12 14.20
C SER A 65 -4.96 3.72 13.03
N GLU A 66 -5.26 4.66 12.16
CA GLU A 66 -6.09 4.39 10.98
C GLU A 66 -5.40 3.40 10.05
N LEU A 67 -4.12 3.61 9.79
CA LEU A 67 -3.36 2.69 8.93
C LEU A 67 -3.22 1.34 9.59
N ARG A 68 -2.97 1.32 10.88
CA ARG A 68 -2.84 0.07 11.63
C ARG A 68 -4.13 -0.74 11.55
N GLN A 69 -5.26 -0.08 11.70
CA GLN A 69 -6.55 -0.74 11.61
C GLN A 69 -6.79 -1.27 10.19
N PHE A 70 -6.41 -0.48 9.19
CA PHE A 70 -6.55 -0.89 7.80
C PHE A 70 -5.76 -2.17 7.53
N ILE A 71 -4.51 -2.23 8.00
CA ILE A 71 -3.67 -3.41 7.81
C ILE A 71 -4.30 -4.62 8.47
N LYS A 72 -4.87 -4.42 9.65
CA LYS A 72 -5.51 -5.49 10.38
C LYS A 72 -6.70 -6.07 9.63
N GLU A 73 -7.43 -5.21 8.95
CA GLU A 73 -8.64 -5.61 8.24
C GLU A 73 -8.37 -6.22 6.88
N HIS A 74 -7.16 -6.05 6.37
CA HIS A 74 -6.81 -6.57 5.04
C HIS A 74 -5.80 -7.70 5.20
N LYS A 75 -6.30 -8.93 5.13
CA LYS A 75 -5.47 -10.10 5.38
C LYS A 75 -4.30 -10.24 4.44
N ASN A 76 -4.43 -9.71 3.23
CA ASN A 76 -3.36 -9.80 2.25
C ASN A 76 -2.32 -8.71 2.43
N THR A 77 -2.52 -7.78 3.36
CA THR A 77 -1.60 -6.68 3.59
C THR A 77 -0.74 -6.99 4.81
N LYS A 78 0.57 -6.82 4.66
CA LYS A 78 1.52 -7.08 5.73
C LYS A 78 2.45 -5.89 5.91
N LEU A 79 2.72 -5.55 7.17
CA LEU A 79 3.66 -4.49 7.51
C LEU A 79 5.00 -5.13 7.86
N GLU A 80 6.06 -4.67 7.21
CA GLU A 80 7.43 -5.09 7.54
C GLU A 80 8.25 -3.89 7.93
N ARG A 81 9.19 -4.11 8.85
CA ARG A 81 10.09 -3.05 9.29
C ARG A 81 11.53 -3.45 8.98
N TYR A 82 12.33 -2.45 8.63
CA TYR A 82 13.73 -2.71 8.30
C TYR A 82 14.66 -1.62 8.81
#